data_29b103f02cffd8d4d40c1cf08b115c7a
#
_entry.id   29b103f02cffd8d4d40c1cf08b115c7a
#
_cell.length_a   1.000
_cell.length_b   1.000
_cell.length_c   1.000
_cell.angle_alpha   90.00
_cell.angle_beta   90.00
_cell.angle_gamma   90.00
#
_symmetry.space_group_name_H-M   'P 1'
#
loop_
_entity.id
_entity.type
_entity.pdbx_description
1 polymer ?
#
loop_
_entity_poly.entity_id
_entity_poly.type
_entity_poly.pdbx_seq_one_letter_code
_entity_poly.pdbx_strand_id
1 'polypeptide(L)'
;SAKHPEVFAGCTEAISEVGGFSVTVADGKRLYFVEAAQKGIHWMKLTAQGRAGHGSMMNDENALTALTEAVAKIGRYEWPQRYTKTVKDLFKEVARVTGKAYDEKDLRPLLTEIGSTARMIGATLQNTANPTMLEAGYKANVIPQSASAVVDGRTLPGYEKELLENVKDLVGEHVK
;
A
#
# COMPACT_ATOMS: atom_id res chain seq x y z
N SER A 1 -1.93 4.83 -21.81
CA SER A 1 -1.60 3.61 -21.15
C SER A 1 -0.36 2.95 -21.79
N ALA A 2 0.23 1.95 -21.10
CA ALA A 2 1.47 1.30 -21.55
C ALA A 2 1.38 0.63 -22.93
N LYS A 3 0.17 0.26 -23.37
CA LYS A 3 -0.04 -0.41 -24.67
C LYS A 3 -0.17 0.57 -25.85
N HIS A 4 -0.53 1.82 -25.58
CA HIS A 4 -0.80 2.85 -26.60
C HIS A 4 -0.27 4.20 -26.14
N PRO A 5 1.07 4.35 -25.96
CA PRO A 5 1.66 5.62 -25.52
C PRO A 5 1.47 6.74 -26.53
N GLU A 6 1.33 6.42 -27.82
CA GLU A 6 1.10 7.36 -28.92
C GLU A 6 -0.19 8.18 -28.76
N VAL A 7 -1.21 7.64 -28.08
CA VAL A 7 -2.47 8.36 -27.81
C VAL A 7 -2.26 9.60 -26.94
N PHE A 8 -1.19 9.60 -26.15
CA PHE A 8 -0.83 10.71 -25.26
C PHE A 8 0.33 11.56 -25.79
N ALA A 9 0.75 11.32 -27.04
CA ALA A 9 1.84 12.10 -27.64
C ALA A 9 1.43 13.57 -27.72
N GLY A 10 2.27 14.45 -27.16
CA GLY A 10 2.01 15.89 -27.10
C GLY A 10 1.14 16.37 -25.92
N CYS A 11 0.61 15.46 -25.10
CA CYS A 11 -0.06 15.86 -23.85
C CYS A 11 1.01 16.25 -22.82
N THR A 12 0.87 17.43 -22.23
CA THR A 12 1.73 17.95 -21.17
C THR A 12 1.11 17.82 -19.78
N GLU A 13 -0.22 17.67 -19.74
CA GLU A 13 -1.00 17.62 -18.50
C GLU A 13 -2.12 16.59 -18.62
N ALA A 14 -2.60 16.08 -17.49
CA ALA A 14 -3.76 15.21 -17.41
C ALA A 14 -4.66 15.62 -16.24
N ILE A 15 -5.97 15.55 -16.44
CA ILE A 15 -6.97 15.76 -15.39
C ILE A 15 -7.60 14.41 -15.08
N SER A 16 -7.62 14.04 -13.78
CA SER A 16 -8.23 12.81 -13.26
C SER A 16 -9.57 13.12 -12.58
N GLU A 17 -10.37 12.08 -12.36
CA GLU A 17 -11.66 12.19 -11.65
C GLU A 17 -11.50 12.33 -10.12
N VAL A 18 -10.33 11.96 -9.56
CA VAL A 18 -10.09 11.97 -8.12
C VAL A 18 -9.62 13.35 -7.66
N GLY A 19 -10.28 13.88 -6.63
CA GLY A 19 -9.98 15.20 -6.07
C GLY A 19 -11.21 16.11 -5.98
N GLY A 20 -10.98 17.42 -5.79
CA GLY A 20 -12.05 18.42 -5.77
C GLY A 20 -12.94 18.40 -4.52
N PHE A 21 -12.62 17.61 -3.50
CA PHE A 21 -13.31 17.64 -2.20
C PHE A 21 -12.63 18.61 -1.24
N SER A 22 -13.35 18.95 -0.20
CA SER A 22 -12.88 19.92 0.80
C SER A 22 -13.19 19.47 2.22
N VAL A 23 -12.39 19.93 3.17
CA VAL A 23 -12.61 19.73 4.61
C VAL A 23 -12.60 21.06 5.35
N THR A 24 -13.41 21.16 6.39
CA THR A 24 -13.36 22.27 7.33
C THR A 24 -12.32 21.93 8.41
N VAL A 25 -11.38 22.82 8.62
CA VAL A 25 -10.34 22.75 9.66
C VAL A 25 -10.59 23.80 10.75
N ALA A 26 -9.61 24.05 11.62
CA ALA A 26 -9.72 24.99 12.71
C ALA A 26 -10.34 26.34 12.30
N ASP A 27 -11.13 26.94 13.19
CA ASP A 27 -11.79 28.24 13.02
C ASP A 27 -12.75 28.34 11.81
N GLY A 28 -13.31 27.20 11.38
CA GLY A 28 -14.24 27.17 10.25
C GLY A 28 -13.60 27.39 8.87
N LYS A 29 -12.28 27.43 8.79
CA LYS A 29 -11.55 27.55 7.53
C LYS A 29 -11.70 26.30 6.71
N ARG A 30 -11.75 26.43 5.38
CA ARG A 30 -11.98 25.33 4.45
C ARG A 30 -10.78 25.11 3.55
N LEU A 31 -10.28 23.85 3.53
CA LEU A 31 -9.23 23.40 2.62
C LEU A 31 -9.88 22.67 1.45
N TYR A 32 -9.48 23.02 0.24
CA TYR A 32 -9.86 22.34 -1.01
C TYR A 32 -8.67 21.52 -1.48
N PHE A 33 -8.86 20.20 -1.65
CA PHE A 33 -7.79 19.31 -2.05
C PHE A 33 -7.71 19.20 -3.57
N VAL A 34 -6.51 19.38 -4.09
CA VAL A 34 -6.16 19.12 -5.48
C VAL A 34 -5.19 17.97 -5.52
N GLU A 35 -5.53 16.90 -6.24
CA GLU A 35 -4.64 15.77 -6.41
C GLU A 35 -3.55 16.13 -7.43
N ALA A 36 -2.29 16.11 -6.96
CA ALA A 36 -1.13 16.45 -7.78
C ALA A 36 -0.22 15.25 -8.07
N ALA A 37 -0.48 14.09 -7.44
CA ALA A 37 0.23 12.83 -7.68
C ALA A 37 -0.60 11.66 -7.13
N GLN A 38 -0.43 10.49 -7.74
CA GLN A 38 -1.05 9.23 -7.31
C GLN A 38 0.01 8.21 -6.93
N LYS A 39 -0.36 7.29 -6.03
CA LYS A 39 0.44 6.09 -5.76
C LYS A 39 0.37 5.13 -6.94
N GLY A 40 1.51 4.56 -7.29
CA GLY A 40 1.58 3.47 -8.26
C GLY A 40 0.88 2.21 -7.76
N ILE A 41 0.38 1.37 -8.67
CA ILE A 41 -0.30 0.11 -8.37
C ILE A 41 0.64 -1.05 -8.69
N HIS A 42 0.83 -1.95 -7.71
CA HIS A 42 1.61 -3.18 -7.85
C HIS A 42 0.83 -4.36 -7.26
N TRP A 43 -0.03 -4.95 -8.08
CA TRP A 43 -0.69 -6.20 -7.70
C TRP A 43 0.28 -7.36 -7.82
N MET A 44 0.53 -8.03 -6.71
CA MET A 44 1.46 -9.14 -6.62
C MET A 44 0.71 -10.42 -6.31
N LYS A 45 1.05 -11.51 -7.02
CA LYS A 45 0.59 -12.85 -6.69
C LYS A 45 1.72 -13.59 -5.98
N LEU A 46 1.46 -14.01 -4.77
CA LEU A 46 2.35 -14.87 -4.00
C LEU A 46 1.93 -16.33 -4.20
N THR A 47 2.90 -17.22 -4.33
CA THR A 47 2.65 -18.65 -4.47
C THR A 47 3.64 -19.44 -3.62
N ALA A 48 3.13 -20.32 -2.78
CA ALA A 48 3.91 -21.33 -2.07
C ALA A 48 3.68 -22.71 -2.69
N GLN A 49 4.74 -23.49 -2.74
CA GLN A 49 4.70 -24.91 -3.11
C GLN A 49 5.12 -25.76 -1.91
N GLY A 50 4.55 -26.94 -1.77
CA GLY A 50 4.86 -27.85 -0.70
C GLY A 50 4.55 -29.30 -1.04
N ARG A 51 4.64 -30.18 -0.05
CA ARG A 51 4.34 -31.60 -0.21
C ARG A 51 2.88 -31.87 0.12
N ALA A 52 2.12 -32.35 -0.89
CA ALA A 52 0.74 -32.82 -0.66
C ALA A 52 0.70 -34.06 0.25
N GLY A 53 -0.37 -34.21 1.02
CA GLY A 53 -0.51 -35.37 1.88
C GLY A 53 -1.86 -35.48 2.59
N HIS A 54 -2.00 -36.51 3.42
CA HIS A 54 -3.18 -36.67 4.25
C HIS A 54 -3.03 -35.81 5.53
N GLY A 55 -4.07 -35.11 5.93
CA GLY A 55 -4.05 -34.14 7.05
C GLY A 55 -3.64 -34.74 8.43
N SER A 56 -3.71 -36.08 8.61
CA SER A 56 -3.23 -36.75 9.83
C SER A 56 -1.73 -37.06 9.83
N MET A 57 -1.02 -36.80 8.73
CA MET A 57 0.40 -37.09 8.60
C MET A 57 1.24 -35.88 8.98
N MET A 58 2.43 -36.14 9.51
CA MET A 58 3.42 -35.07 9.73
C MET A 58 3.87 -34.48 8.39
N ASN A 59 3.89 -33.16 8.30
CA ASN A 59 4.28 -32.44 7.08
C ASN A 59 5.02 -31.17 7.46
N ASP A 60 6.29 -31.12 7.14
CA ASP A 60 7.23 -30.01 7.36
C ASP A 60 7.33 -29.06 6.14
N GLU A 61 6.73 -29.45 5.00
CA GLU A 61 6.71 -28.69 3.75
C GLU A 61 5.28 -28.28 3.38
N ASN A 62 4.53 -27.71 4.31
CA ASN A 62 3.14 -27.32 4.08
C ASN A 62 3.05 -25.95 3.38
N ALA A 63 2.62 -25.95 2.13
CA ALA A 63 2.46 -24.73 1.31
C ALA A 63 1.52 -23.70 1.96
N LEU A 64 0.45 -24.15 2.62
CA LEU A 64 -0.50 -23.26 3.28
C LEU A 64 0.15 -22.55 4.49
N THR A 65 0.91 -23.28 5.30
CA THR A 65 1.65 -22.70 6.44
C THR A 65 2.64 -21.65 5.95
N ALA A 66 3.49 -22.00 4.99
CA ALA A 66 4.50 -21.07 4.45
C ALA A 66 3.85 -19.80 3.87
N LEU A 67 2.75 -19.94 3.12
CA LEU A 67 2.06 -18.79 2.55
C LEU A 67 1.40 -17.91 3.63
N THR A 68 0.73 -18.51 4.61
CA THR A 68 0.04 -17.74 5.67
C THR A 68 1.02 -16.98 6.56
N GLU A 69 2.20 -17.53 6.83
CA GLU A 69 3.28 -16.82 7.51
C GLU A 69 3.77 -15.60 6.72
N ALA A 70 3.99 -15.76 5.41
CA ALA A 70 4.38 -14.66 4.52
C ALA A 70 3.31 -13.56 4.48
N VAL A 71 2.04 -13.94 4.28
CA VAL A 71 0.89 -13.03 4.28
C VAL A 71 0.76 -12.29 5.61
N ALA A 72 0.93 -12.97 6.74
CA ALA A 72 0.88 -12.35 8.07
C ALA A 72 2.02 -11.36 8.29
N LYS A 73 3.25 -11.66 7.82
CA LYS A 73 4.38 -10.74 7.89
C LYS A 73 4.11 -9.47 7.08
N ILE A 74 3.63 -9.60 5.83
CA ILE A 74 3.28 -8.45 4.99
C ILE A 74 2.20 -7.60 5.65
N GLY A 75 1.12 -8.22 6.14
CA GLY A 75 -0.01 -7.50 6.72
C GLY A 75 0.30 -6.77 8.03
N ARG A 76 1.38 -7.17 8.73
CA ARG A 76 1.84 -6.55 9.98
C ARG A 76 3.06 -5.65 9.80
N TYR A 77 3.61 -5.57 8.58
CA TYR A 77 4.81 -4.79 8.34
C TYR A 77 4.52 -3.29 8.47
N GLU A 78 5.31 -2.62 9.28
CA GLU A 78 5.26 -1.17 9.44
C GLU A 78 6.09 -0.50 8.35
N TRP A 79 5.42 0.01 7.32
CA TRP A 79 6.07 0.64 6.19
C TRP A 79 6.77 1.94 6.61
N PRO A 80 8.02 2.16 6.18
CA PRO A 80 8.73 3.40 6.47
C PRO A 80 8.01 4.61 5.90
N GLN A 81 7.93 5.69 6.69
CA GLN A 81 7.37 6.94 6.21
C GLN A 81 8.32 7.63 5.23
N ARG A 82 7.75 8.14 4.14
CA ARG A 82 8.44 8.84 3.07
C ARG A 82 7.65 10.07 2.67
N TYR A 83 8.14 11.24 3.01
CA TYR A 83 7.46 12.49 2.74
C TYR A 83 7.87 13.03 1.37
N THR A 84 7.05 12.80 0.37
CA THR A 84 7.22 13.37 -0.97
C THR A 84 7.05 14.89 -0.95
N LYS A 85 7.53 15.58 -2.00
CA LYS A 85 7.37 17.03 -2.11
C LYS A 85 5.89 17.46 -2.00
N THR A 86 5.01 16.75 -2.71
CA THR A 86 3.55 17.02 -2.69
C THR A 86 2.97 16.92 -1.28
N VAL A 87 3.37 15.89 -0.51
CA VAL A 87 2.93 15.70 0.88
C VAL A 87 3.46 16.83 1.77
N LYS A 88 4.73 17.19 1.63
CA LYS A 88 5.32 18.30 2.41
C LYS A 88 4.62 19.61 2.13
N ASP A 89 4.32 19.91 0.86
CA ASP A 89 3.64 21.15 0.47
C ASP A 89 2.21 21.18 1.03
N LEU A 90 1.47 20.07 0.99
CA LEU A 90 0.17 19.94 1.63
C LEU A 90 0.23 20.29 3.12
N PHE A 91 1.14 19.66 3.86
CA PHE A 91 1.21 19.87 5.32
C PHE A 91 1.77 21.25 5.72
N LYS A 92 2.59 21.90 4.89
CA LYS A 92 2.91 23.31 5.06
C LYS A 92 1.67 24.18 5.02
N GLU A 93 0.78 23.91 4.08
CA GLU A 93 -0.47 24.67 3.96
C GLU A 93 -1.44 24.36 5.10
N VAL A 94 -1.56 23.09 5.52
CA VAL A 94 -2.34 22.71 6.72
C VAL A 94 -1.82 23.48 7.94
N ALA A 95 -0.52 23.48 8.19
CA ALA A 95 0.11 24.19 9.31
C ALA A 95 -0.16 25.71 9.25
N ARG A 96 -0.02 26.32 8.06
CA ARG A 96 -0.29 27.74 7.83
C ARG A 96 -1.74 28.11 8.16
N VAL A 97 -2.69 27.31 7.71
CA VAL A 97 -4.13 27.59 7.89
C VAL A 97 -4.59 27.35 9.32
N THR A 98 -4.06 26.31 9.98
CA THR A 98 -4.44 25.93 11.34
C THR A 98 -3.63 26.64 12.43
N GLY A 99 -2.52 27.32 12.06
CA GLY A 99 -1.61 27.95 13.02
C GLY A 99 -0.77 26.95 13.82
N LYS A 100 -0.71 25.68 13.39
CA LYS A 100 0.08 24.62 14.04
C LYS A 100 1.53 24.63 13.58
N ALA A 101 2.41 24.07 14.40
CA ALA A 101 3.81 23.89 14.04
C ALA A 101 3.97 22.93 12.87
N TYR A 102 4.87 23.26 11.94
CA TYR A 102 5.31 22.38 10.86
C TYR A 102 6.67 21.78 11.20
N ASP A 103 6.73 20.45 11.29
CA ASP A 103 7.98 19.70 11.38
C ASP A 103 8.13 18.80 10.17
N GLU A 104 9.12 19.08 9.32
CA GLU A 104 9.38 18.30 8.11
C GLU A 104 9.74 16.84 8.41
N LYS A 105 10.23 16.54 9.60
CA LYS A 105 10.62 15.20 10.02
C LYS A 105 9.46 14.37 10.54
N ASP A 106 8.41 15.02 11.05
CA ASP A 106 7.20 14.34 11.53
C ASP A 106 5.94 15.15 11.20
N LEU A 107 5.25 14.75 10.13
CA LEU A 107 4.01 15.38 9.67
C LEU A 107 2.74 14.77 10.30
N ARG A 108 2.86 13.68 11.07
CA ARG A 108 1.71 12.97 11.68
C ARG A 108 0.85 13.84 12.60
N PRO A 109 1.41 14.75 13.42
CA PRO A 109 0.59 15.60 14.26
C PRO A 109 -0.39 16.48 13.48
N LEU A 110 -0.04 16.85 12.24
CA LEU A 110 -0.91 17.67 11.38
C LEU A 110 -2.06 16.85 10.75
N LEU A 111 -2.00 15.50 10.77
CA LEU A 111 -3.09 14.66 10.27
C LEU A 111 -4.38 14.86 11.07
N THR A 112 -4.30 15.15 12.37
CA THR A 112 -5.48 15.37 13.21
C THR A 112 -6.25 16.61 12.80
N GLU A 113 -5.57 17.60 12.22
CA GLU A 113 -6.16 18.87 11.81
C GLU A 113 -7.08 18.76 10.57
N ILE A 114 -6.89 17.70 9.77
CA ILE A 114 -7.68 17.45 8.56
C ILE A 114 -8.84 16.45 8.79
N GLY A 115 -9.14 16.12 10.05
CA GLY A 115 -10.32 15.38 10.48
C GLY A 115 -10.52 14.04 9.76
N SER A 116 -11.69 13.81 9.18
CA SER A 116 -12.04 12.55 8.51
C SER A 116 -11.14 12.18 7.32
N THR A 117 -10.47 13.16 6.72
CA THR A 117 -9.54 12.95 5.60
C THR A 117 -8.18 12.39 6.04
N ALA A 118 -7.87 12.43 7.35
CA ALA A 118 -6.60 11.97 7.90
C ALA A 118 -6.24 10.54 7.48
N ARG A 119 -7.23 9.65 7.42
CA ARG A 119 -7.03 8.24 7.02
C ARG A 119 -6.56 8.12 5.57
N MET A 120 -7.16 8.88 4.66
CA MET A 120 -6.81 8.88 3.25
C MET A 120 -5.44 9.52 3.02
N ILE A 121 -5.21 10.69 3.60
CA ILE A 121 -3.93 11.40 3.48
C ILE A 121 -2.81 10.62 4.20
N GLY A 122 -3.09 10.00 5.34
CA GLY A 122 -2.13 9.13 6.03
C GLY A 122 -1.57 8.01 5.16
N ALA A 123 -2.40 7.44 4.28
CA ALA A 123 -1.95 6.43 3.32
C ALA A 123 -0.94 6.98 2.28
N THR A 124 -0.86 8.29 2.09
CA THR A 124 0.11 8.92 1.16
C THR A 124 1.49 9.17 1.80
N LEU A 125 1.65 8.86 3.09
CA LEU A 125 2.91 9.06 3.80
C LEU A 125 3.89 7.90 3.65
N GLN A 126 3.45 6.76 3.11
CA GLN A 126 4.25 5.54 3.03
C GLN A 126 3.78 4.64 1.89
N ASN A 127 4.61 3.67 1.49
CA ASN A 127 4.16 2.54 0.70
C ASN A 127 3.15 1.72 1.51
N THR A 128 2.32 0.94 0.83
CA THR A 128 1.42 -0.01 1.50
C THR A 128 1.36 -1.31 0.71
N ALA A 129 1.21 -2.44 1.42
CA ALA A 129 0.92 -3.73 0.80
C ALA A 129 -0.11 -4.45 1.67
N ASN A 130 -1.28 -4.69 1.09
CA ASN A 130 -2.39 -5.32 1.79
C ASN A 130 -2.73 -6.65 1.13
N PRO A 131 -2.68 -7.79 1.85
CA PRO A 131 -3.23 -9.05 1.36
C PRO A 131 -4.74 -8.91 1.14
N THR A 132 -5.21 -9.30 -0.04
CA THR A 132 -6.62 -9.13 -0.44
C THR A 132 -7.31 -10.43 -0.82
N MET A 133 -6.55 -11.45 -1.24
CA MET A 133 -7.08 -12.77 -1.57
C MET A 133 -6.16 -13.86 -1.02
N LEU A 134 -6.75 -15.00 -0.64
CA LEU A 134 -6.04 -16.21 -0.22
C LEU A 134 -6.77 -17.44 -0.73
N GLU A 135 -6.07 -18.34 -1.41
CA GLU A 135 -6.61 -19.58 -1.97
C GLU A 135 -5.71 -20.75 -1.63
N ALA A 136 -6.27 -21.82 -1.03
CA ALA A 136 -5.58 -23.07 -0.76
C ALA A 136 -6.55 -24.20 -0.43
N GLY A 137 -6.16 -25.42 -0.82
CA GLY A 137 -6.89 -26.64 -0.47
C GLY A 137 -8.25 -26.79 -1.17
N TYR A 138 -8.77 -27.99 -1.11
CA TYR A 138 -10.09 -28.35 -1.69
C TYR A 138 -10.85 -29.35 -0.81
N LYS A 139 -10.20 -29.92 0.21
CA LYS A 139 -10.78 -30.95 1.08
C LYS A 139 -10.16 -30.89 2.47
N ALA A 140 -10.99 -31.02 3.51
CA ALA A 140 -10.59 -30.81 4.89
C ALA A 140 -9.48 -31.75 5.42
N ASN A 141 -9.36 -32.95 4.85
CA ASN A 141 -8.35 -33.94 5.28
C ASN A 141 -7.17 -34.07 4.30
N VAL A 142 -6.96 -33.10 3.41
CA VAL A 142 -5.87 -33.11 2.42
C VAL A 142 -5.00 -31.88 2.61
N ILE A 143 -3.69 -32.09 2.78
CA ILE A 143 -2.69 -31.01 2.77
C ILE A 143 -2.47 -30.60 1.31
N PRO A 144 -2.69 -29.35 0.92
CA PRO A 144 -2.55 -28.91 -0.47
C PRO A 144 -1.09 -28.84 -0.89
N GLN A 145 -0.81 -29.15 -2.16
CA GLN A 145 0.51 -29.00 -2.77
C GLN A 145 0.88 -27.53 -3.00
N SER A 146 -0.11 -26.66 -3.19
CA SER A 146 0.12 -25.25 -3.46
C SER A 146 -0.89 -24.38 -2.75
N ALA A 147 -0.48 -23.15 -2.48
CA ALA A 147 -1.33 -22.09 -1.98
C ALA A 147 -0.98 -20.78 -2.68
N SER A 148 -1.95 -19.87 -2.85
CA SER A 148 -1.70 -18.57 -3.45
C SER A 148 -2.42 -17.44 -2.72
N ALA A 149 -1.84 -16.25 -2.78
CA ALA A 149 -2.43 -15.03 -2.25
C ALA A 149 -2.24 -13.88 -3.24
N VAL A 150 -3.11 -12.89 -3.17
CA VAL A 150 -2.95 -11.61 -3.87
C VAL A 150 -2.68 -10.52 -2.84
N VAL A 151 -1.71 -9.68 -3.15
CA VAL A 151 -1.33 -8.51 -2.36
C VAL A 151 -1.51 -7.26 -3.21
N ASP A 152 -2.32 -6.31 -2.75
CA ASP A 152 -2.45 -4.98 -3.35
C ASP A 152 -1.33 -4.10 -2.80
N GLY A 153 -0.25 -3.94 -3.57
CA GLY A 153 0.84 -3.01 -3.31
C GLY A 153 0.55 -1.63 -3.86
N ARG A 154 0.84 -0.60 -3.08
CA ARG A 154 0.72 0.80 -3.50
C ARG A 154 2.01 1.53 -3.16
N THR A 155 2.63 2.14 -4.17
CA THR A 155 3.94 2.81 -4.05
C THR A 155 3.84 4.31 -4.15
N LEU A 156 4.59 4.99 -3.32
CA LEU A 156 4.88 6.40 -3.54
C LEU A 156 5.75 6.56 -4.78
N PRO A 157 5.61 7.66 -5.54
CA PRO A 157 6.47 7.93 -6.68
C PRO A 157 7.95 7.88 -6.32
N GLY A 158 8.71 7.02 -7.02
CA GLY A 158 10.15 6.81 -6.79
C GLY A 158 10.51 5.78 -5.71
N TYR A 159 9.52 5.10 -5.10
CA TYR A 159 9.75 4.10 -4.04
C TYR A 159 9.27 2.69 -4.42
N GLU A 160 9.10 2.42 -5.73
CA GLU A 160 8.67 1.13 -6.27
C GLU A 160 9.63 0.00 -5.89
N LYS A 161 10.93 0.28 -6.04
CA LYS A 161 11.98 -0.69 -5.73
C LYS A 161 11.97 -1.06 -4.24
N GLU A 162 11.81 -0.08 -3.35
CA GLU A 162 11.70 -0.30 -1.90
C GLU A 162 10.52 -1.24 -1.56
N LEU A 163 9.35 -1.06 -2.19
CA LEU A 163 8.21 -1.95 -1.97
C LEU A 163 8.56 -3.39 -2.33
N LEU A 164 9.08 -3.60 -3.54
CA LEU A 164 9.35 -4.94 -4.06
C LEU A 164 10.43 -5.67 -3.27
N GLU A 165 11.50 -4.97 -2.88
CA GLU A 165 12.56 -5.52 -2.03
C GLU A 165 12.04 -5.92 -0.65
N ASN A 166 11.30 -5.03 0.01
CA ASN A 166 10.72 -5.34 1.33
C ASN A 166 9.74 -6.52 1.26
N VAL A 167 8.87 -6.58 0.25
CA VAL A 167 7.96 -7.74 0.09
C VAL A 167 8.76 -9.02 -0.12
N LYS A 168 9.79 -9.00 -0.97
CA LYS A 168 10.65 -10.16 -1.22
C LYS A 168 11.35 -10.66 0.05
N ASP A 169 11.85 -9.75 0.88
CA ASP A 169 12.50 -10.10 2.14
C ASP A 169 11.49 -10.68 3.16
N LEU A 170 10.27 -10.15 3.20
CA LEU A 170 9.20 -10.59 4.10
C LEU A 170 8.69 -11.99 3.75
N VAL A 171 8.56 -12.33 2.47
CA VAL A 171 8.01 -13.63 2.06
C VAL A 171 9.02 -14.77 2.22
N GLY A 172 10.33 -14.50 2.16
CA GLY A 172 11.38 -15.50 2.30
C GLY A 172 11.48 -16.44 1.09
N GLU A 173 12.26 -17.53 1.25
CA GLU A 173 12.65 -18.42 0.14
C GLU A 173 11.53 -19.37 -0.31
N HIS A 174 10.56 -19.68 0.55
CA HIS A 174 9.50 -20.67 0.29
C HIS A 174 8.28 -20.10 -0.45
N VAL A 175 8.24 -18.79 -0.67
CA VAL A 175 7.16 -18.11 -1.37
C VAL A 175 7.72 -17.30 -2.53
N LYS A 176 7.06 -17.38 -3.68
CA LYS A 176 7.43 -16.66 -4.91
C LYS A 176 6.36 -15.65 -5.27
#